data_a4d23fedb6dc646e311aec784e8576ad
#
_entry.id   a4d23fedb6dc646e311aec784e8576ad
#
_cell.length_a   1.000
_cell.length_b   1.000
_cell.length_c   1.000
_cell.angle_alpha   90.00
_cell.angle_beta   90.00
_cell.angle_gamma   90.00
#
_symmetry.space_group_name_H-M   'P 1'
#
loop_
_entity.id
_entity.type
_entity.pdbx_description
1 polymer ?
#
loop_
_entity_poly.entity_id
_entity_poly.type
_entity_poly.pdbx_seq_one_letter_code
_entity_poly.pdbx_strand_id
1 'polypeptide(L)'
;NHTNLNYKHLVVTGIGGTLERINGYLEKAKSQKDKEFYTGCRIVMEAVSDYIFRYAKKTAEKAEQTEDPVRRSELGQMAVVMEKIATQKPETFTEAIELVWMIQLIGNLFGGSALSLSRFDQYMFPFYKHDIERGILTVDRAFELICSLYLKLNEPKMRTVQSLAVGGVRCENGENACNDLSKLCLEAMSALKTPYPNMSARVMPGKTQDWFYEEIMRTVKAGCGQPMILNDAVWIPNLTSLGIPEKWARDYYNMGCTEIMIQGKDCNWTTGGLIFFPQLCNALVHMSVAKNKTYENFDAFLNEYLQLVSAQCDEAGESGKNVIHSQRERNCDPFASSLIDGCLENALD
;
A
#
# COMPACT_ATOMS: atom_id res chain seq x y z
N ASN A 1 -10.85 5.54 2.66
CA ASN A 1 -9.72 6.14 1.91
C ASN A 1 -8.72 5.04 1.57
N HIS A 2 -8.28 5.00 0.32
CA HIS A 2 -7.12 4.23 -0.08
C HIS A 2 -5.88 5.05 0.22
N THR A 3 -4.94 4.52 0.99
CA THR A 3 -3.78 5.29 1.45
C THR A 3 -2.49 4.64 0.97
N ASN A 4 -1.72 5.38 0.18
CA ASN A 4 -0.52 4.94 -0.50
C ASN A 4 0.74 5.51 0.16
N LEU A 5 1.12 4.93 1.30
CA LEU A 5 2.31 5.38 2.04
C LEU A 5 3.61 4.94 1.36
N ASN A 6 4.64 5.77 1.43
CA ASN A 6 5.98 5.42 0.97
C ASN A 6 6.74 4.62 2.04
N TYR A 7 6.42 3.34 2.17
CA TYR A 7 7.15 2.43 3.08
C TYR A 7 8.64 2.32 2.76
N LYS A 8 9.03 2.40 1.48
CA LYS A 8 10.44 2.39 1.06
C LYS A 8 11.23 3.53 1.70
N HIS A 9 10.64 4.73 1.75
CA HIS A 9 11.27 5.89 2.41
C HIS A 9 11.25 5.73 3.93
N LEU A 10 10.10 5.31 4.48
CA LEU A 10 9.91 5.15 5.91
C LEU A 10 10.92 4.19 6.55
N VAL A 11 11.16 3.02 5.96
CA VAL A 11 12.12 2.05 6.54
C VAL A 11 13.58 2.52 6.45
N VAL A 12 13.88 3.47 5.57
CA VAL A 12 15.23 4.06 5.47
C VAL A 12 15.43 5.21 6.47
N THR A 13 14.39 6.01 6.70
CA THR A 13 14.48 7.22 7.54
C THR A 13 14.01 6.99 8.97
N GLY A 14 13.06 6.09 9.17
CA GLY A 14 12.35 5.90 10.43
C GLY A 14 11.43 7.07 10.78
N ILE A 15 10.78 6.97 11.92
CA ILE A 15 9.90 8.03 12.45
C ILE A 15 10.72 9.27 12.82
N GLY A 16 11.89 9.07 13.45
CA GLY A 16 12.78 10.17 13.83
C GLY A 16 13.25 10.98 12.64
N GLY A 17 13.73 10.33 11.57
CA GLY A 17 14.15 11.03 10.36
C GLY A 17 12.98 11.74 9.63
N THR A 18 11.76 11.20 9.72
CA THR A 18 10.56 11.90 9.23
C THR A 18 10.29 13.16 10.06
N LEU A 19 10.38 13.10 11.38
CA LEU A 19 10.23 14.25 12.27
C LEU A 19 11.32 15.31 12.02
N GLU A 20 12.57 14.90 11.82
CA GLU A 20 13.66 15.81 11.46
C GLU A 20 13.38 16.57 10.16
N ARG A 21 12.88 15.88 9.14
CA ARG A 21 12.46 16.50 7.87
C ARG A 21 11.34 17.52 8.08
N ILE A 22 10.29 17.15 8.83
CA ILE A 22 9.16 18.05 9.14
C ILE A 22 9.67 19.30 9.87
N ASN A 23 10.51 19.15 10.89
CA ASN A 23 11.08 20.27 11.62
C ASN A 23 11.93 21.19 10.72
N GLY A 24 12.76 20.59 9.85
CA GLY A 24 13.54 21.36 8.88
C GLY A 24 12.70 22.16 7.86
N TYR A 25 11.52 21.67 7.48
CA TYR A 25 10.57 22.43 6.67
C TYR A 25 9.83 23.49 7.49
N LEU A 26 9.44 23.17 8.72
CA LEU A 26 8.75 24.10 9.63
C LEU A 26 9.61 25.34 9.91
N GLU A 27 10.91 25.15 10.16
CA GLU A 27 11.85 26.26 10.37
C GLU A 27 11.98 27.18 9.15
N LYS A 28 11.84 26.64 7.95
CA LYS A 28 11.94 27.37 6.68
C LYS A 28 10.61 27.95 6.21
N ALA A 29 9.49 27.57 6.84
CA ALA A 29 8.15 27.95 6.44
C ALA A 29 7.94 29.46 6.58
N LYS A 30 7.54 30.13 5.49
CA LYS A 30 7.31 31.57 5.43
C LYS A 30 5.85 31.95 5.64
N SER A 31 4.93 31.18 5.06
CA SER A 31 3.51 31.45 5.20
C SER A 31 2.93 30.86 6.49
N GLN A 32 1.86 31.47 6.99
CA GLN A 32 1.13 30.93 8.15
C GLN A 32 0.52 29.55 7.82
N LYS A 33 0.03 29.37 6.59
CA LYS A 33 -0.54 28.11 6.12
C LYS A 33 0.48 26.97 6.14
N ASP A 34 1.72 27.22 5.65
CA ASP A 34 2.78 26.22 5.66
C ASP A 34 3.18 25.84 7.09
N LYS A 35 3.25 26.83 8.00
CA LYS A 35 3.54 26.59 9.42
C LYS A 35 2.47 25.73 10.08
N GLU A 36 1.22 26.00 9.80
CA GLU A 36 0.10 25.21 10.31
C GLU A 36 0.14 23.77 9.79
N PHE A 37 0.40 23.57 8.49
CA PHE A 37 0.56 22.28 7.88
C PHE A 37 1.69 21.47 8.53
N TYR A 38 2.92 22.01 8.58
CA TYR A 38 4.04 21.29 9.18
C TYR A 38 3.88 21.07 10.68
N THR A 39 3.22 22.00 11.38
CA THR A 39 2.89 21.80 12.80
C THR A 39 1.91 20.64 12.97
N GLY A 40 0.90 20.52 12.12
CA GLY A 40 -0.02 19.38 12.09
C GLY A 40 0.70 18.06 11.85
N CYS A 41 1.57 18.00 10.83
CA CYS A 41 2.39 16.83 10.54
C CYS A 41 3.29 16.43 11.72
N ARG A 42 3.93 17.41 12.38
CA ARG A 42 4.75 17.18 13.55
C ARG A 42 3.96 16.58 14.71
N ILE A 43 2.84 17.19 15.07
CA ILE A 43 1.97 16.72 16.16
C ILE A 43 1.55 15.27 15.92
N VAL A 44 1.16 14.93 14.70
CA VAL A 44 0.73 13.57 14.37
C VAL A 44 1.89 12.58 14.43
N MET A 45 3.06 12.93 13.89
CA MET A 45 4.22 12.02 13.92
C MET A 45 4.82 11.86 15.33
N GLU A 46 4.77 12.89 16.18
CA GLU A 46 5.07 12.80 17.61
C GLU A 46 4.08 11.83 18.30
N ALA A 47 2.79 11.94 18.01
CA ALA A 47 1.78 11.02 18.54
C ALA A 47 1.97 9.58 18.06
N VAL A 48 2.43 9.36 16.82
CA VAL A 48 2.82 8.04 16.31
C VAL A 48 3.96 7.47 17.12
N SER A 49 5.01 8.24 17.37
CA SER A 49 6.14 7.86 18.21
C SER A 49 5.69 7.48 19.62
N ASP A 50 4.92 8.35 20.27
CA ASP A 50 4.39 8.11 21.63
C ASP A 50 3.49 6.85 21.68
N TYR A 51 2.70 6.62 20.66
CA TYR A 51 1.86 5.42 20.58
C TYR A 51 2.70 4.14 20.56
N ILE A 52 3.78 4.12 19.78
CA ILE A 52 4.71 2.99 19.72
C ILE A 52 5.42 2.79 21.06
N PHE A 53 5.89 3.86 21.72
CA PHE A 53 6.46 3.80 23.06
C PHE A 53 5.49 3.22 24.10
N ARG A 54 4.22 3.59 24.06
CA ARG A 54 3.20 3.03 24.94
C ARG A 54 3.02 1.54 24.72
N TYR A 55 3.08 1.07 23.47
CA TYR A 55 3.05 -0.35 23.15
C TYR A 55 4.31 -1.07 23.67
N ALA A 56 5.49 -0.48 23.47
CA ALA A 56 6.75 -1.02 24.00
C ALA A 56 6.67 -1.23 25.52
N LYS A 57 6.26 -0.18 26.26
CA LYS A 57 6.08 -0.25 27.70
C LYS A 57 5.08 -1.33 28.11
N LYS A 58 3.91 -1.36 27.46
CA LYS A 58 2.87 -2.36 27.79
C LYS A 58 3.33 -3.78 27.48
N THR A 59 4.13 -3.97 26.43
CA THR A 59 4.70 -5.28 26.08
C THR A 59 5.77 -5.72 27.09
N ALA A 60 6.59 -4.79 27.57
CA ALA A 60 7.55 -5.07 28.65
C ALA A 60 6.85 -5.49 29.96
N GLU A 61 5.82 -4.73 30.38
CA GLU A 61 5.00 -5.09 31.55
C GLU A 61 4.38 -6.48 31.41
N LYS A 62 3.93 -6.83 30.20
CA LYS A 62 3.36 -8.14 29.92
C LYS A 62 4.42 -9.25 29.94
N ALA A 63 5.64 -8.96 29.49
CA ALA A 63 6.74 -9.89 29.57
C ALA A 63 7.05 -10.26 31.04
N GLU A 64 7.10 -9.27 31.93
CA GLU A 64 7.33 -9.50 33.37
C GLU A 64 6.26 -10.39 34.03
N GLN A 65 5.01 -10.27 33.56
CA GLN A 65 3.84 -11.04 34.06
C GLN A 65 3.70 -12.41 33.40
N THR A 66 4.51 -12.75 32.40
CA THR A 66 4.41 -14.00 31.66
C THR A 66 5.27 -15.10 32.31
N GLU A 67 4.63 -16.21 32.68
CA GLU A 67 5.32 -17.33 33.34
C GLU A 67 6.16 -18.16 32.35
N ASP A 68 5.66 -18.36 31.13
CA ASP A 68 6.38 -19.08 30.07
C ASP A 68 7.67 -18.33 29.69
N PRO A 69 8.85 -18.94 29.89
CA PRO A 69 10.13 -18.29 29.65
C PRO A 69 10.38 -17.95 28.18
N VAL A 70 9.87 -18.77 27.26
CA VAL A 70 10.01 -18.51 25.82
C VAL A 70 9.18 -17.30 25.45
N ARG A 71 7.90 -17.28 25.84
CA ARG A 71 7.02 -16.15 25.56
C ARG A 71 7.46 -14.86 26.23
N ARG A 72 8.00 -14.95 27.45
CA ARG A 72 8.61 -13.81 28.16
C ARG A 72 9.75 -13.21 27.36
N SER A 73 10.66 -14.06 26.87
CA SER A 73 11.77 -13.60 26.03
C SER A 73 11.32 -12.94 24.74
N GLU A 74 10.33 -13.52 24.04
CA GLU A 74 9.76 -12.93 22.82
C GLU A 74 9.14 -11.54 23.08
N LEU A 75 8.34 -11.42 24.14
CA LEU A 75 7.72 -10.14 24.50
C LEU A 75 8.78 -9.10 24.89
N GLY A 76 9.83 -9.51 25.62
CA GLY A 76 10.95 -8.63 25.93
C GLY A 76 11.68 -8.11 24.69
N GLN A 77 11.95 -8.97 23.73
CA GLN A 77 12.55 -8.59 22.45
C GLN A 77 11.62 -7.65 21.64
N MET A 78 10.33 -7.93 21.57
CA MET A 78 9.36 -7.04 20.93
C MET A 78 9.33 -5.65 21.57
N ALA A 79 9.39 -5.56 22.91
CA ALA A 79 9.41 -4.29 23.61
C ALA A 79 10.66 -3.46 23.25
N VAL A 80 11.85 -4.08 23.21
CA VAL A 80 13.10 -3.43 22.81
C VAL A 80 13.06 -2.94 21.36
N VAL A 81 12.54 -3.76 20.44
CA VAL A 81 12.39 -3.38 19.04
C VAL A 81 11.46 -2.18 18.91
N MET A 82 10.28 -2.22 19.54
CA MET A 82 9.31 -1.11 19.49
C MET A 82 9.86 0.17 20.12
N GLU A 83 10.60 0.10 21.23
CA GLU A 83 11.25 1.26 21.84
C GLU A 83 12.23 1.92 20.87
N LYS A 84 13.05 1.12 20.16
CA LYS A 84 14.02 1.63 19.18
C LYS A 84 13.32 2.29 18.00
N ILE A 85 12.37 1.60 17.35
CA ILE A 85 11.72 2.10 16.12
C ILE A 85 10.79 3.29 16.37
N ALA A 86 10.41 3.55 17.60
CA ALA A 86 9.62 4.73 17.97
C ALA A 86 10.33 6.04 17.60
N THR A 87 11.66 6.08 17.63
CA THR A 87 12.46 7.29 17.36
C THR A 87 13.60 7.09 16.37
N GLN A 88 14.03 5.85 16.15
CA GLN A 88 15.18 5.54 15.30
C GLN A 88 14.74 4.80 14.04
N LYS A 89 15.58 4.83 13.00
CA LYS A 89 15.39 4.00 11.81
C LYS A 89 15.67 2.54 12.14
N PRO A 90 14.97 1.60 11.50
CA PRO A 90 15.29 0.18 11.61
C PRO A 90 16.64 -0.12 10.98
N GLU A 91 17.35 -1.10 11.55
CA GLU A 91 18.63 -1.61 11.05
C GLU A 91 18.55 -3.09 10.70
N THR A 92 17.59 -3.82 11.28
CA THR A 92 17.38 -5.25 11.06
C THR A 92 16.03 -5.51 10.37
N PHE A 93 15.90 -6.70 9.79
CA PHE A 93 14.64 -7.16 9.19
C PHE A 93 13.49 -7.20 10.21
N THR A 94 13.77 -7.64 11.44
CA THR A 94 12.79 -7.68 12.53
C THR A 94 12.32 -6.27 12.90
N GLU A 95 13.21 -5.30 12.99
CA GLU A 95 12.87 -3.92 13.27
C GLU A 95 12.07 -3.29 12.13
N ALA A 96 12.46 -3.56 10.88
CA ALA A 96 11.78 -3.02 9.70
C ALA A 96 10.36 -3.56 9.55
N ILE A 97 10.14 -4.88 9.75
CA ILE A 97 8.79 -5.47 9.66
C ILE A 97 7.89 -5.00 10.80
N GLU A 98 8.45 -4.79 12.00
CA GLU A 98 7.70 -4.24 13.14
C GLU A 98 7.29 -2.78 12.88
N LEU A 99 8.20 -1.96 12.32
CA LEU A 99 7.86 -0.58 11.93
C LEU A 99 6.74 -0.56 10.89
N VAL A 100 6.84 -1.39 9.85
CA VAL A 100 5.78 -1.52 8.83
C VAL A 100 4.46 -1.91 9.46
N TRP A 101 4.46 -2.89 10.38
CA TRP A 101 3.26 -3.32 11.09
C TRP A 101 2.67 -2.20 11.95
N MET A 102 3.48 -1.49 12.72
CA MET A 102 2.99 -0.40 13.59
C MET A 102 2.36 0.73 12.77
N ILE A 103 2.96 1.12 11.65
CA ILE A 103 2.39 2.13 10.75
C ILE A 103 1.10 1.63 10.08
N GLN A 104 1.05 0.34 9.70
CA GLN A 104 -0.16 -0.29 9.17
C GLN A 104 -1.30 -0.28 10.20
N LEU A 105 -1.01 -0.62 11.44
CA LEU A 105 -1.97 -0.58 12.55
C LEU A 105 -2.48 0.85 12.80
N ILE A 106 -1.58 1.81 12.92
CA ILE A 106 -1.91 3.21 13.19
C ILE A 106 -2.72 3.80 12.04
N GLY A 107 -2.32 3.57 10.79
CA GLY A 107 -3.06 4.01 9.61
C GLY A 107 -4.50 3.47 9.57
N ASN A 108 -4.70 2.22 9.99
CA ASN A 108 -6.05 1.66 10.14
C ASN A 108 -6.86 2.36 11.24
N LEU A 109 -6.24 2.81 12.33
CA LEU A 109 -6.91 3.57 13.39
C LEU A 109 -7.35 4.96 12.91
N PHE A 110 -6.58 5.58 12.02
CA PHE A 110 -6.94 6.86 11.37
C PHE A 110 -8.02 6.73 10.29
N GLY A 111 -8.58 5.54 10.09
CA GLY A 111 -9.68 5.31 9.16
C GLY A 111 -9.25 4.95 7.74
N GLY A 112 -7.98 4.64 7.52
CA GLY A 112 -7.50 4.04 6.28
C GLY A 112 -8.22 2.73 6.00
N SER A 113 -8.95 2.62 4.88
CA SER A 113 -9.71 1.41 4.54
C SER A 113 -8.96 0.47 3.61
N ALA A 114 -8.03 0.98 2.83
CA ALA A 114 -7.20 0.22 1.92
C ALA A 114 -5.76 0.73 2.04
N LEU A 115 -5.11 0.35 3.12
CA LEU A 115 -3.73 0.70 3.41
C LEU A 115 -2.83 -0.43 2.92
N SER A 116 -2.13 -0.22 1.83
CA SER A 116 -1.38 -1.26 1.12
C SER A 116 0.10 -1.25 1.45
N LEU A 117 0.69 -2.44 1.54
CA LEU A 117 2.10 -2.66 1.84
C LEU A 117 3.02 -2.45 0.61
N SER A 118 2.43 -2.05 -0.52
CA SER A 118 3.17 -1.77 -1.76
C SER A 118 4.08 -2.94 -2.20
N ARG A 119 5.26 -2.63 -2.72
CA ARG A 119 6.26 -3.61 -3.17
C ARG A 119 7.12 -4.10 -1.99
N PHE A 120 6.50 -4.82 -1.08
CA PHE A 120 7.08 -5.26 0.19
C PHE A 120 8.42 -5.99 0.02
N ASP A 121 8.50 -6.91 -0.91
CA ASP A 121 9.71 -7.68 -1.18
C ASP A 121 10.89 -6.83 -1.66
N GLN A 122 10.65 -5.63 -2.20
CA GLN A 122 11.72 -4.77 -2.71
C GLN A 122 12.33 -3.91 -1.61
N TYR A 123 11.51 -3.23 -0.81
CA TYR A 123 12.06 -2.35 0.24
C TYR A 123 12.49 -3.11 1.50
N MET A 124 11.99 -4.32 1.72
CA MET A 124 12.40 -5.18 2.82
C MET A 124 13.62 -6.05 2.50
N PHE A 125 13.88 -6.34 1.21
CA PHE A 125 14.97 -7.23 0.80
C PHE A 125 16.36 -6.80 1.28
N PRO A 126 16.75 -5.51 1.28
CA PRO A 126 18.05 -5.10 1.81
C PRO A 126 18.28 -5.51 3.27
N PHE A 127 17.25 -5.39 4.12
CA PHE A 127 17.31 -5.82 5.53
C PHE A 127 17.39 -7.34 5.66
N TYR A 128 16.54 -8.05 4.93
CA TYR A 128 16.56 -9.51 4.87
C TYR A 128 17.94 -10.04 4.46
N LYS A 129 18.46 -9.56 3.35
CA LYS A 129 19.75 -9.99 2.81
C LYS A 129 20.88 -9.71 3.80
N HIS A 130 20.94 -8.50 4.34
CA HIS A 130 21.94 -8.10 5.32
C HIS A 130 21.95 -9.03 6.54
N ASP A 131 20.78 -9.32 7.10
CA ASP A 131 20.68 -10.11 8.32
C ASP A 131 20.96 -11.59 8.08
N ILE A 132 20.56 -12.14 6.93
CA ILE A 132 20.91 -13.52 6.51
C ILE A 132 22.42 -13.67 6.33
N GLU A 133 23.05 -12.76 5.58
CA GLU A 133 24.50 -12.79 5.31
C GLU A 133 25.35 -12.69 6.60
N ARG A 134 24.82 -12.02 7.64
CA ARG A 134 25.48 -11.86 8.94
C ARG A 134 25.08 -12.91 9.98
N GLY A 135 24.18 -13.80 9.65
CA GLY A 135 23.67 -14.83 10.58
C GLY A 135 22.84 -14.27 11.74
N ILE A 136 22.34 -13.03 11.60
CA ILE A 136 21.41 -12.37 12.56
C ILE A 136 20.00 -12.98 12.43
N LEU A 137 19.62 -13.35 11.22
CA LEU A 137 18.31 -13.90 10.87
C LEU A 137 18.49 -15.24 10.16
N THR A 138 17.63 -16.20 10.46
CA THR A 138 17.50 -17.43 9.67
C THR A 138 16.35 -17.30 8.68
N VAL A 139 16.39 -18.11 7.61
CA VAL A 139 15.29 -18.15 6.62
C VAL A 139 13.98 -18.55 7.28
N ASP A 140 14.00 -19.54 8.17
CA ASP A 140 12.81 -20.00 8.91
C ASP A 140 12.24 -18.88 9.79
N ARG A 141 13.10 -18.12 10.46
CA ARG A 141 12.64 -16.99 11.28
C ARG A 141 12.07 -15.85 10.43
N ALA A 142 12.64 -15.55 9.28
CA ALA A 142 12.09 -14.61 8.32
C ALA A 142 10.68 -15.04 7.85
N PHE A 143 10.53 -16.32 7.53
CA PHE A 143 9.24 -16.91 7.15
C PHE A 143 8.21 -16.76 8.27
N GLU A 144 8.56 -17.08 9.52
CA GLU A 144 7.67 -16.90 10.69
C GLU A 144 7.24 -15.44 10.88
N LEU A 145 8.15 -14.48 10.70
CA LEU A 145 7.83 -13.05 10.81
C LEU A 145 6.86 -12.60 9.71
N ILE A 146 7.03 -13.08 8.48
CA ILE A 146 6.10 -12.81 7.37
C ILE A 146 4.72 -13.43 7.66
N CYS A 147 4.69 -14.68 8.12
CA CYS A 147 3.46 -15.35 8.54
C CYS A 147 2.76 -14.57 9.65
N SER A 148 3.52 -14.09 10.64
CA SER A 148 2.98 -13.28 11.75
C SER A 148 2.39 -11.98 11.24
N LEU A 149 3.06 -11.28 10.32
CA LEU A 149 2.51 -10.09 9.67
C LEU A 149 1.18 -10.40 8.95
N TYR A 150 1.13 -11.48 8.16
CA TYR A 150 -0.09 -11.85 7.43
C TYR A 150 -1.24 -12.18 8.40
N LEU A 151 -0.98 -12.89 9.49
CA LEU A 151 -1.99 -13.15 10.52
C LEU A 151 -2.51 -11.85 11.15
N LYS A 152 -1.61 -10.89 11.41
CA LYS A 152 -1.98 -9.56 11.93
C LYS A 152 -2.86 -8.77 10.96
N LEU A 153 -2.60 -8.84 9.67
CA LEU A 153 -3.44 -8.22 8.64
C LEU A 153 -4.85 -8.80 8.57
N ASN A 154 -5.05 -10.01 9.11
CA ASN A 154 -6.33 -10.72 9.14
C ASN A 154 -7.06 -10.61 10.50
N GLU A 155 -6.57 -9.83 11.45
CA GLU A 155 -7.28 -9.60 12.71
C GLU A 155 -8.64 -8.91 12.47
N PRO A 156 -9.70 -9.27 13.25
CA PRO A 156 -11.07 -8.81 12.98
C PRO A 156 -11.27 -7.29 12.98
N LYS A 157 -10.36 -6.54 13.61
CA LYS A 157 -10.41 -5.07 13.67
C LYS A 157 -9.62 -4.40 12.56
N MET A 158 -8.83 -5.16 11.81
CA MET A 158 -8.11 -4.62 10.66
C MET A 158 -9.07 -4.39 9.51
N ARG A 159 -8.86 -3.28 8.80
CA ARG A 159 -9.68 -2.95 7.63
C ARG A 159 -9.34 -3.87 6.48
N THR A 160 -10.31 -4.05 5.61
CA THR A 160 -10.18 -4.89 4.42
C THR A 160 -9.26 -4.26 3.37
N VAL A 161 -8.83 -5.06 2.41
CA VAL A 161 -8.18 -4.64 1.16
C VAL A 161 -6.78 -4.08 1.37
N GLN A 162 -5.98 -4.80 2.14
CA GLN A 162 -4.56 -4.51 2.32
C GLN A 162 -3.76 -5.29 1.29
N SER A 163 -3.17 -4.60 0.31
CA SER A 163 -2.45 -5.24 -0.80
C SER A 163 -0.95 -5.33 -0.52
N LEU A 164 -0.33 -6.33 -1.15
CA LEU A 164 1.10 -6.56 -1.15
C LEU A 164 1.53 -7.06 -2.53
N ALA A 165 2.54 -6.44 -3.12
CA ALA A 165 3.07 -6.86 -4.41
C ALA A 165 4.47 -7.46 -4.27
N VAL A 166 4.76 -8.50 -5.05
CA VAL A 166 6.07 -9.14 -5.13
C VAL A 166 6.54 -9.28 -6.58
N GLY A 167 7.85 -9.34 -6.78
CA GLY A 167 8.48 -9.57 -8.09
C GLY A 167 8.48 -8.36 -9.02
N GLY A 168 8.36 -8.61 -10.32
CA GLY A 168 8.42 -7.62 -11.38
C GLY A 168 9.82 -7.18 -11.75
N VAL A 169 9.97 -5.92 -12.19
CA VAL A 169 11.27 -5.35 -12.55
C VAL A 169 11.73 -4.27 -11.59
N ARG A 170 13.04 -4.04 -11.53
CA ARG A 170 13.67 -2.98 -10.73
C ARG A 170 13.37 -1.62 -11.33
N CYS A 171 13.09 -0.64 -10.46
CA CYS A 171 12.78 0.72 -10.88
C CYS A 171 13.92 1.37 -11.64
N GLU A 172 15.16 1.11 -11.21
CA GLU A 172 16.36 1.79 -11.66
C GLU A 172 16.74 1.42 -13.10
N ASN A 173 16.66 0.13 -13.45
CA ASN A 173 17.20 -0.40 -14.70
C ASN A 173 16.24 -1.32 -15.48
N GLY A 174 15.08 -1.67 -14.90
CA GLY A 174 14.12 -2.57 -15.54
C GLY A 174 14.56 -4.03 -15.59
N GLU A 175 15.58 -4.43 -14.84
CA GLU A 175 16.00 -5.83 -14.70
C GLU A 175 15.10 -6.60 -13.73
N ASN A 176 15.17 -7.93 -13.77
CA ASN A 176 14.40 -8.79 -12.89
C ASN A 176 14.57 -8.39 -11.40
N ALA A 177 13.46 -8.26 -10.69
CA ALA A 177 13.42 -7.87 -9.29
C ALA A 177 13.01 -9.01 -8.34
N CYS A 178 12.65 -10.20 -8.87
CA CYS A 178 12.33 -11.35 -8.04
C CYS A 178 13.55 -11.76 -7.19
N ASN A 179 13.30 -12.04 -5.92
CA ASN A 179 14.33 -12.34 -4.94
C ASN A 179 13.82 -13.37 -3.91
N ASP A 180 14.69 -13.83 -3.01
CA ASP A 180 14.35 -14.87 -2.02
C ASP A 180 13.18 -14.43 -1.10
N LEU A 181 13.07 -13.13 -0.81
CA LEU A 181 11.96 -12.61 -0.02
C LEU A 181 10.64 -12.65 -0.81
N SER A 182 10.68 -12.45 -2.13
CA SER A 182 9.51 -12.65 -3.01
C SER A 182 8.98 -14.08 -2.89
N LYS A 183 9.90 -15.06 -2.84
CA LYS A 183 9.58 -16.48 -2.65
C LYS A 183 8.93 -16.73 -1.29
N LEU A 184 9.56 -16.26 -0.21
CA LEU A 184 9.04 -16.43 1.15
C LEU A 184 7.65 -15.82 1.33
N CYS A 185 7.36 -14.68 0.70
CA CYS A 185 6.04 -14.06 0.71
C CYS A 185 4.97 -14.96 0.07
N LEU A 186 5.29 -15.60 -1.06
CA LEU A 186 4.39 -16.55 -1.73
C LEU A 186 4.20 -17.83 -0.92
N GLU A 187 5.29 -18.37 -0.36
CA GLU A 187 5.25 -19.55 0.52
C GLU A 187 4.40 -19.30 1.76
N ALA A 188 4.53 -18.13 2.41
CA ALA A 188 3.70 -17.76 3.56
C ALA A 188 2.21 -17.68 3.19
N MET A 189 1.88 -17.13 2.03
CA MET A 189 0.49 -17.12 1.52
C MET A 189 -0.03 -18.54 1.28
N SER A 190 0.77 -19.41 0.69
CA SER A 190 0.43 -20.82 0.44
C SER A 190 0.19 -21.59 1.74
N ALA A 191 0.99 -21.31 2.77
CA ALA A 191 0.90 -21.99 4.06
C ALA A 191 -0.31 -21.55 4.88
N LEU A 192 -0.56 -20.23 4.95
CA LEU A 192 -1.63 -19.66 5.78
C LEU A 192 -3.00 -19.68 5.12
N LYS A 193 -3.06 -19.51 3.80
CA LYS A 193 -4.32 -19.46 3.01
C LYS A 193 -5.30 -18.42 3.53
N THR A 194 -4.78 -17.31 4.01
CA THR A 194 -5.59 -16.19 4.53
C THR A 194 -6.10 -15.31 3.39
N PRO A 195 -7.24 -14.61 3.55
CA PRO A 195 -7.75 -13.68 2.55
C PRO A 195 -6.85 -12.45 2.34
N TYR A 196 -6.07 -12.06 3.32
CA TYR A 196 -5.15 -10.91 3.25
C TYR A 196 -3.70 -11.31 3.57
N PRO A 197 -2.72 -10.58 2.99
CA PRO A 197 -2.85 -9.44 2.08
C PRO A 197 -3.44 -9.85 0.72
N ASN A 198 -4.13 -8.91 0.03
CA ASN A 198 -4.44 -9.06 -1.39
C ASN A 198 -3.11 -9.06 -2.15
N MET A 199 -2.59 -10.26 -2.41
CA MET A 199 -1.27 -10.40 -3.00
C MET A 199 -1.32 -10.28 -4.51
N SER A 200 -0.36 -9.55 -5.09
CA SER A 200 -0.07 -9.60 -6.51
C SER A 200 1.37 -10.05 -6.78
N ALA A 201 1.54 -10.87 -7.81
CA ALA A 201 2.83 -11.26 -8.34
C ALA A 201 3.03 -10.59 -9.69
N ARG A 202 4.06 -9.76 -9.80
CA ARG A 202 4.40 -9.05 -11.02
C ARG A 202 5.40 -9.88 -11.81
N VAL A 203 5.16 -10.00 -13.11
CA VAL A 203 6.00 -10.75 -14.03
C VAL A 203 6.34 -9.93 -15.28
N MET A 204 7.55 -10.08 -15.79
CA MET A 204 8.00 -9.53 -17.07
C MET A 204 8.41 -10.69 -17.96
N PRO A 205 7.67 -11.00 -19.01
CA PRO A 205 8.06 -12.05 -19.96
C PRO A 205 9.47 -11.81 -20.53
N GLY A 206 10.27 -12.88 -20.56
CA GLY A 206 11.67 -12.82 -20.98
C GLY A 206 12.67 -12.32 -19.94
N LYS A 207 12.23 -11.82 -18.78
CA LYS A 207 13.11 -11.40 -17.68
C LYS A 207 12.84 -12.15 -16.38
N THR A 208 11.56 -12.44 -16.07
CA THR A 208 11.18 -13.19 -14.88
C THR A 208 11.67 -14.64 -15.02
N GLN A 209 12.34 -15.14 -13.99
CA GLN A 209 12.93 -16.46 -13.95
C GLN A 209 11.87 -17.55 -13.73
N ASP A 210 12.10 -18.75 -14.25
CA ASP A 210 11.14 -19.87 -14.22
C ASP A 210 10.72 -20.28 -12.80
N TRP A 211 11.65 -20.28 -11.85
CA TRP A 211 11.36 -20.61 -10.46
C TRP A 211 10.26 -19.71 -9.84
N PHE A 212 10.19 -18.45 -10.26
CA PHE A 212 9.18 -17.53 -9.74
C PHE A 212 7.79 -17.84 -10.31
N TYR A 213 7.70 -18.21 -11.58
CA TYR A 213 6.45 -18.73 -12.16
C TYR A 213 6.00 -20.01 -11.47
N GLU A 214 6.93 -20.92 -11.19
CA GLU A 214 6.61 -22.15 -10.45
C GLU A 214 6.05 -21.85 -9.06
N GLU A 215 6.64 -20.89 -8.34
CA GLU A 215 6.19 -20.51 -7.01
C GLU A 215 4.80 -19.85 -7.04
N ILE A 216 4.55 -18.97 -8.04
CA ILE A 216 3.21 -18.42 -8.29
C ILE A 216 2.20 -19.57 -8.50
N MET A 217 2.54 -20.55 -9.34
CA MET A 217 1.63 -21.67 -9.62
C MET A 217 1.39 -22.55 -8.40
N ARG A 218 2.40 -22.77 -7.54
CA ARG A 218 2.22 -23.46 -6.25
C ARG A 218 1.24 -22.69 -5.35
N THR A 219 1.38 -21.39 -5.28
CA THR A 219 0.50 -20.52 -4.48
C THR A 219 -0.94 -20.54 -5.00
N VAL A 220 -1.13 -20.45 -6.32
CA VAL A 220 -2.46 -20.57 -6.96
C VAL A 220 -3.07 -21.95 -6.65
N LYS A 221 -2.28 -23.02 -6.77
CA LYS A 221 -2.73 -24.40 -6.50
C LYS A 221 -3.10 -24.61 -5.02
N ALA A 222 -2.53 -23.86 -4.10
CA ALA A 222 -2.90 -23.91 -2.68
C ALA A 222 -4.37 -23.50 -2.43
N GLY A 223 -5.01 -22.79 -3.36
CA GLY A 223 -6.44 -22.54 -3.36
C GLY A 223 -6.87 -21.35 -2.48
N CYS A 224 -5.95 -20.43 -2.15
CA CYS A 224 -6.28 -19.20 -1.38
C CYS A 224 -6.83 -18.05 -2.25
N GLY A 225 -6.96 -18.22 -3.58
CA GLY A 225 -7.41 -17.17 -4.49
C GLY A 225 -6.34 -16.11 -4.79
N GLN A 226 -5.10 -16.35 -4.42
CA GLN A 226 -3.93 -15.46 -4.55
C GLN A 226 -2.79 -16.19 -5.27
N PRO A 227 -1.81 -15.47 -5.87
CA PRO A 227 -1.78 -14.02 -6.11
C PRO A 227 -2.53 -13.63 -7.40
N MET A 228 -2.89 -12.34 -7.53
CA MET A 228 -3.23 -11.76 -8.82
C MET A 228 -1.95 -11.61 -9.65
N ILE A 229 -1.98 -12.03 -10.90
CA ILE A 229 -0.79 -11.95 -11.78
C ILE A 229 -0.86 -10.68 -12.61
N LEU A 230 0.17 -9.82 -12.49
CA LEU A 230 0.30 -8.56 -13.22
C LEU A 230 1.45 -8.64 -14.21
N ASN A 231 1.18 -8.30 -15.46
CA ASN A 231 2.16 -8.33 -16.54
C ASN A 231 2.82 -6.96 -16.73
N ASP A 232 4.10 -6.84 -16.35
CA ASP A 232 4.89 -5.61 -16.48
C ASP A 232 5.04 -5.15 -17.93
N ALA A 233 5.06 -6.08 -18.90
CA ALA A 233 5.12 -5.73 -20.32
C ALA A 233 3.86 -5.00 -20.83
N VAL A 234 2.76 -5.10 -20.10
CA VAL A 234 1.50 -4.39 -20.42
C VAL A 234 1.39 -3.11 -19.58
N TRP A 235 1.59 -3.23 -18.27
CA TRP A 235 1.34 -2.11 -17.36
C TRP A 235 2.35 -0.97 -17.49
N ILE A 236 3.66 -1.26 -17.63
CA ILE A 236 4.69 -0.22 -17.70
C ILE A 236 4.50 0.68 -18.93
N PRO A 237 4.35 0.15 -20.17
CA PRO A 237 4.06 0.98 -21.33
C PRO A 237 2.76 1.77 -21.22
N ASN A 238 1.71 1.16 -20.63
CA ASN A 238 0.43 1.84 -20.45
C ASN A 238 0.57 3.05 -19.51
N LEU A 239 1.20 2.88 -18.35
CA LEU A 239 1.47 3.98 -17.42
C LEU A 239 2.36 5.07 -18.05
N THR A 240 3.36 4.67 -18.83
CA THR A 240 4.24 5.61 -19.54
C THR A 240 3.48 6.41 -20.59
N SER A 241 2.53 5.79 -21.30
CA SER A 241 1.67 6.48 -22.28
C SER A 241 0.76 7.55 -21.64
N LEU A 242 0.48 7.43 -20.34
CA LEU A 242 -0.23 8.43 -19.54
C LEU A 242 0.68 9.57 -19.04
N GLY A 243 1.96 9.60 -19.46
CA GLY A 243 2.92 10.63 -19.06
C GLY A 243 3.68 10.34 -17.77
N ILE A 244 3.49 9.17 -17.17
CA ILE A 244 4.24 8.78 -15.97
C ILE A 244 5.69 8.42 -16.36
N PRO A 245 6.73 8.99 -15.71
CA PRO A 245 8.11 8.65 -15.98
C PRO A 245 8.37 7.15 -15.84
N GLU A 246 9.07 6.54 -16.78
CA GLU A 246 9.26 5.08 -16.84
C GLU A 246 9.83 4.49 -15.54
N LYS A 247 10.76 5.20 -14.89
CA LYS A 247 11.31 4.82 -13.59
C LYS A 247 10.21 4.68 -12.53
N TRP A 248 9.22 5.56 -12.53
CA TRP A 248 8.08 5.49 -11.62
C TRP A 248 7.07 4.44 -12.08
N ALA A 249 6.80 4.37 -13.38
CA ALA A 249 5.94 3.33 -13.94
C ALA A 249 6.42 1.92 -13.57
N ARG A 250 7.74 1.68 -13.49
CA ARG A 250 8.31 0.42 -13.01
C ARG A 250 8.06 0.14 -11.52
N ASP A 251 7.70 1.14 -10.72
CA ASP A 251 7.42 0.99 -9.28
C ASP A 251 5.93 0.83 -8.96
N TYR A 252 5.11 0.54 -9.97
CA TYR A 252 3.70 0.31 -9.78
C TYR A 252 3.39 -0.93 -8.94
N TYR A 253 2.25 -0.93 -8.29
CA TYR A 253 1.67 -2.10 -7.61
C TYR A 253 0.15 -2.01 -7.63
N ASN A 254 -0.54 -3.10 -7.33
CA ASN A 254 -1.97 -3.00 -7.09
C ASN A 254 -2.25 -2.54 -5.67
N MET A 255 -3.10 -1.55 -5.53
CA MET A 255 -3.62 -1.09 -4.27
C MET A 255 -5.07 -1.53 -4.10
N GLY A 256 -5.46 -1.73 -2.88
CA GLY A 256 -6.85 -2.05 -2.61
C GLY A 256 -7.31 -3.31 -3.34
N CYS A 257 -8.37 -3.19 -4.11
CA CYS A 257 -8.92 -4.31 -4.88
C CYS A 257 -8.09 -4.60 -6.13
N THR A 258 -7.96 -3.60 -7.02
CA THR A 258 -7.28 -3.75 -8.32
C THR A 258 -6.72 -2.43 -8.86
N GLU A 259 -6.71 -1.37 -8.08
CA GLU A 259 -6.19 -0.07 -8.49
C GLU A 259 -4.68 -0.14 -8.71
N ILE A 260 -4.21 0.39 -9.82
CA ILE A 260 -2.78 0.47 -10.10
C ILE A 260 -2.26 1.81 -9.61
N MET A 261 -1.32 1.75 -8.68
CA MET A 261 -0.73 2.91 -8.02
C MET A 261 0.80 2.86 -8.11
N ILE A 262 1.44 3.99 -7.90
CA ILE A 262 2.89 4.11 -7.81
C ILE A 262 3.27 4.41 -6.37
N GLN A 263 4.13 3.60 -5.80
CA GLN A 263 4.46 3.62 -4.38
C GLN A 263 4.81 5.03 -3.88
N GLY A 264 4.01 5.52 -2.93
CA GLY A 264 4.23 6.80 -2.26
C GLY A 264 4.06 8.05 -3.12
N LYS A 265 3.55 7.94 -4.37
CA LYS A 265 3.49 9.07 -5.31
C LYS A 265 2.09 9.45 -5.76
N ASP A 266 1.14 8.55 -5.62
CA ASP A 266 -0.24 8.79 -6.03
C ASP A 266 -1.09 9.28 -4.86
N CYS A 267 -2.10 10.07 -5.20
CA CYS A 267 -3.09 10.54 -4.25
C CYS A 267 -4.04 9.40 -3.85
N ASN A 268 -4.46 9.41 -2.61
CA ASN A 268 -5.20 8.35 -1.93
C ASN A 268 -6.65 8.16 -2.37
N TRP A 269 -7.17 8.98 -3.26
CA TRP A 269 -8.59 8.96 -3.55
C TRP A 269 -8.87 8.47 -4.96
N THR A 270 -9.61 7.39 -5.07
CA THR A 270 -9.83 6.71 -6.34
C THR A 270 -11.24 6.85 -6.90
N THR A 271 -12.20 7.38 -6.15
CA THR A 271 -13.59 7.41 -6.59
C THR A 271 -14.08 8.83 -6.84
N GLY A 272 -13.93 9.30 -8.08
CA GLY A 272 -14.57 10.52 -8.56
C GLY A 272 -16.05 10.34 -8.90
N GLY A 273 -16.48 9.11 -9.14
CA GLY A 273 -17.85 8.75 -9.47
C GLY A 273 -17.96 7.28 -9.86
N LEU A 274 -19.17 6.75 -9.84
CA LEU A 274 -19.49 5.39 -10.27
C LEU A 274 -20.39 5.44 -11.50
N ILE A 275 -20.05 4.66 -12.53
CA ILE A 275 -20.85 4.49 -13.73
C ILE A 275 -21.33 3.04 -13.78
N PHE A 276 -22.63 2.86 -13.70
CA PHE A 276 -23.24 1.53 -13.74
C PHE A 276 -23.67 1.20 -15.19
N PHE A 277 -22.75 0.69 -15.98
CA PHE A 277 -22.97 0.34 -17.37
C PHE A 277 -24.26 -0.49 -17.64
N PRO A 278 -24.54 -1.57 -16.87
CA PRO A 278 -25.78 -2.32 -17.07
C PRO A 278 -27.04 -1.50 -16.80
N GLN A 279 -27.00 -0.60 -15.83
CA GLN A 279 -28.13 0.27 -15.51
C GLN A 279 -28.44 1.26 -16.64
N LEU A 280 -27.40 1.82 -17.26
CA LEU A 280 -27.56 2.71 -18.42
C LEU A 280 -28.15 1.96 -19.63
N CYS A 281 -27.69 0.74 -19.88
CA CYS A 281 -28.24 -0.11 -20.92
C CYS A 281 -29.73 -0.41 -20.67
N ASN A 282 -30.07 -0.81 -19.44
CA ASN A 282 -31.45 -1.07 -19.04
C ASN A 282 -32.33 0.19 -19.18
N ALA A 283 -31.84 1.34 -18.75
CA ALA A 283 -32.54 2.62 -18.91
C ALA A 283 -32.81 2.95 -20.40
N LEU A 284 -31.81 2.74 -21.28
CA LEU A 284 -31.96 2.95 -22.70
C LEU A 284 -33.06 2.03 -23.31
N VAL A 285 -33.07 0.76 -22.92
CA VAL A 285 -34.09 -0.20 -23.36
C VAL A 285 -35.50 0.25 -22.94
N HIS A 286 -35.65 0.61 -21.64
CA HIS A 286 -36.94 1.09 -21.12
C HIS A 286 -37.39 2.39 -21.78
N MET A 287 -36.50 3.34 -22.02
CA MET A 287 -36.83 4.58 -22.75
C MET A 287 -37.23 4.30 -24.20
N SER A 288 -36.58 3.37 -24.84
CA SER A 288 -36.88 3.00 -26.22
C SER A 288 -38.28 2.34 -26.33
N VAL A 289 -38.57 1.43 -25.40
CA VAL A 289 -39.94 0.81 -25.34
C VAL A 289 -41.01 1.85 -25.06
N ALA A 290 -40.79 2.74 -24.08
CA ALA A 290 -41.76 3.79 -23.73
C ALA A 290 -42.02 4.78 -24.88
N LYS A 291 -41.06 4.99 -25.77
CA LYS A 291 -41.15 5.90 -26.92
C LYS A 291 -41.50 5.17 -28.22
N ASN A 292 -41.77 3.87 -28.17
CA ASN A 292 -41.94 2.99 -29.36
C ASN A 292 -40.76 3.15 -30.35
N LYS A 293 -39.55 3.32 -29.86
CA LYS A 293 -38.37 3.48 -30.67
C LYS A 293 -37.77 2.13 -31.05
N THR A 294 -37.53 1.95 -32.33
CA THR A 294 -36.83 0.80 -32.88
C THR A 294 -35.48 1.25 -33.43
N TYR A 295 -34.49 0.35 -33.38
CA TYR A 295 -33.17 0.58 -33.94
C TYR A 295 -33.03 -0.21 -35.25
N GLU A 296 -32.43 0.43 -36.25
CA GLU A 296 -32.19 -0.20 -37.55
C GLU A 296 -31.27 -1.42 -37.44
N ASN A 297 -30.28 -1.33 -36.57
CA ASN A 297 -29.32 -2.41 -36.31
C ASN A 297 -28.69 -2.23 -34.91
N PHE A 298 -27.83 -3.17 -34.51
CA PHE A 298 -27.12 -3.12 -33.22
C PHE A 298 -26.21 -1.91 -33.08
N ASP A 299 -25.56 -1.48 -34.17
CA ASP A 299 -24.63 -0.35 -34.12
C ASP A 299 -25.38 0.95 -33.79
N ALA A 300 -26.57 1.14 -34.33
CA ALA A 300 -27.43 2.28 -34.01
C ALA A 300 -27.81 2.31 -32.51
N PHE A 301 -28.16 1.16 -31.93
CA PHE A 301 -28.40 1.02 -30.50
C PHE A 301 -27.13 1.28 -29.68
N LEU A 302 -26.00 0.68 -30.06
CA LEU A 302 -24.72 0.83 -29.39
C LEU A 302 -24.25 2.29 -29.39
N ASN A 303 -24.38 3.00 -30.49
CA ASN A 303 -24.01 4.41 -30.60
C ASN A 303 -24.80 5.30 -29.59
N GLU A 304 -26.11 5.08 -29.48
CA GLU A 304 -26.94 5.81 -28.51
C GLU A 304 -26.56 5.43 -27.05
N TYR A 305 -26.28 4.16 -26.79
CA TYR A 305 -25.79 3.71 -25.52
C TYR A 305 -24.47 4.38 -25.15
N LEU A 306 -23.50 4.46 -26.06
CA LEU A 306 -22.21 5.13 -25.83
C LEU A 306 -22.37 6.64 -25.61
N GLN A 307 -23.36 7.30 -26.21
CA GLN A 307 -23.70 8.70 -25.93
C GLN A 307 -24.17 8.87 -24.47
N LEU A 308 -25.02 7.96 -23.98
CA LEU A 308 -25.44 7.97 -22.57
C LEU A 308 -24.26 7.73 -21.62
N VAL A 309 -23.38 6.80 -21.96
CA VAL A 309 -22.17 6.53 -21.19
C VAL A 309 -21.28 7.78 -21.15
N SER A 310 -21.06 8.45 -22.29
CA SER A 310 -20.27 9.69 -22.35
C SER A 310 -20.86 10.79 -21.48
N ALA A 311 -22.15 11.01 -21.54
CA ALA A 311 -22.84 12.02 -20.72
C ALA A 311 -22.70 11.71 -19.22
N GLN A 312 -22.79 10.43 -18.81
CA GLN A 312 -22.57 10.04 -17.42
C GLN A 312 -21.10 10.17 -17.00
N CYS A 313 -20.15 9.96 -17.91
CA CYS A 313 -18.73 10.22 -17.63
C CYS A 313 -18.49 11.71 -17.35
N ASP A 314 -19.09 12.59 -18.14
CA ASP A 314 -18.95 14.04 -17.96
C ASP A 314 -19.57 14.49 -16.62
N GLU A 315 -20.77 14.01 -16.29
CA GLU A 315 -21.44 14.31 -15.01
C GLU A 315 -20.64 13.77 -13.81
N ALA A 316 -20.13 12.53 -13.89
CA ALA A 316 -19.30 11.92 -12.87
C ALA A 316 -17.98 12.69 -12.69
N GLY A 317 -17.39 13.18 -13.79
CA GLY A 317 -16.18 14.01 -13.77
C GLY A 317 -16.39 15.34 -13.04
N GLU A 318 -17.48 16.05 -13.35
CA GLU A 318 -17.80 17.29 -12.66
C GLU A 318 -18.13 17.08 -11.17
N SER A 319 -18.89 16.03 -10.85
CA SER A 319 -19.16 15.66 -9.46
C SER A 319 -17.87 15.33 -8.71
N GLY A 320 -16.98 14.58 -9.35
CA GLY A 320 -15.67 14.22 -8.78
C GLY A 320 -14.80 15.44 -8.47
N LYS A 321 -14.74 16.43 -9.36
CA LYS A 321 -14.03 17.69 -9.12
C LYS A 321 -14.55 18.41 -7.87
N ASN A 322 -15.87 18.49 -7.72
CA ASN A 322 -16.49 19.14 -6.56
C ASN A 322 -16.18 18.38 -5.25
N VAL A 323 -16.19 17.06 -5.28
CA VAL A 323 -15.82 16.22 -4.14
C VAL A 323 -14.37 16.45 -3.75
N ILE A 324 -13.44 16.40 -4.71
CA ILE A 324 -12.01 16.61 -4.46
C ILE A 324 -11.77 18.02 -3.89
N HIS A 325 -12.40 19.06 -4.46
CA HIS A 325 -12.27 20.42 -3.96
C HIS A 325 -12.76 20.54 -2.52
N SER A 326 -13.95 20.01 -2.22
CA SER A 326 -14.50 20.01 -0.86
C SER A 326 -13.64 19.22 0.15
N GLN A 327 -13.02 18.14 -0.29
CA GLN A 327 -12.15 17.35 0.56
C GLN A 327 -10.83 18.04 0.87
N ARG A 328 -10.20 18.67 -0.11
CA ARG A 328 -8.99 19.47 0.07
C ARG A 328 -9.14 20.59 1.10
N GLU A 329 -10.34 21.14 1.23
CA GLU A 329 -10.62 22.20 2.18
C GLU A 329 -10.98 21.70 3.60
N ARG A 330 -11.47 20.47 3.73
CA ARG A 330 -12.10 19.99 4.97
C ARG A 330 -11.45 18.78 5.61
N ASN A 331 -10.73 17.99 4.86
CA ASN A 331 -10.18 16.74 5.31
C ASN A 331 -8.66 16.72 5.17
N CYS A 332 -7.99 17.38 6.10
CA CYS A 332 -6.53 17.28 6.20
C CYS A 332 -6.13 15.91 6.74
N ASP A 333 -5.14 15.26 6.11
CA ASP A 333 -4.54 14.01 6.58
C ASP A 333 -3.02 14.17 6.81
N PRO A 334 -2.62 14.83 7.90
CA PRO A 334 -1.21 15.05 8.22
C PRO A 334 -0.40 13.76 8.41
N PHE A 335 -1.08 12.64 8.75
CA PHE A 335 -0.42 11.34 8.84
C PHE A 335 0.03 10.85 7.46
N ALA A 336 -0.90 10.80 6.51
CA ALA A 336 -0.59 10.38 5.14
C ALA A 336 0.38 11.36 4.47
N SER A 337 0.16 12.68 4.64
CA SER A 337 1.02 13.72 4.06
C SER A 337 2.45 13.68 4.58
N SER A 338 2.67 13.21 5.81
CA SER A 338 4.02 13.01 6.36
C SER A 338 4.77 11.84 5.71
N LEU A 339 4.05 10.90 5.09
CA LEU A 339 4.57 9.63 4.58
C LEU A 339 4.38 9.44 3.07
N ILE A 340 3.90 10.46 2.35
CA ILE A 340 3.76 10.47 0.90
C ILE A 340 4.77 11.46 0.30
N ASP A 341 5.40 11.06 -0.81
CA ASP A 341 6.38 11.90 -1.51
C ASP A 341 5.73 13.16 -2.09
N GLY A 342 6.40 14.27 -1.96
CA GLY A 342 5.96 15.55 -2.51
C GLY A 342 5.06 16.35 -1.57
N CYS A 343 4.39 15.74 -0.58
CA CYS A 343 3.54 16.47 0.35
C CYS A 343 4.34 17.39 1.26
N LEU A 344 5.36 16.89 1.94
CA LEU A 344 6.24 17.73 2.79
C LEU A 344 7.05 18.73 1.96
N GLU A 345 7.51 18.36 0.78
CA GLU A 345 8.30 19.22 -0.11
C GLU A 345 7.52 20.45 -0.60
N ASN A 346 6.20 20.34 -0.72
CA ASN A 346 5.33 21.35 -1.31
C ASN A 346 4.28 21.91 -0.33
N ALA A 347 4.32 21.55 0.94
CA ALA A 347 3.33 21.87 1.97
C ALA A 347 1.89 21.54 1.49
N LEU A 348 1.71 20.36 0.93
CA LEU A 348 0.44 19.86 0.38
C LEU A 348 -0.13 18.75 1.27
N ASP A 349 -1.43 18.86 1.48
CA ASP A 349 -2.23 17.88 2.20
C ASP A 349 -3.11 17.08 1.24
#